data_3860d7f67fffec36a93700e41afe4046
#
_entry.id   3860d7f67fffec36a93700e41afe4046
#
_cell.length_a   1.000
_cell.length_b   1.000
_cell.length_c   1.000
_cell.angle_alpha   90.00
_cell.angle_beta   90.00
_cell.angle_gamma   90.00
#
_symmetry.space_group_name_H-M   'P 1'
#
loop_
_entity.id
_entity.type
_entity.pdbx_description
1 polymer ?
#
loop_
_entity_poly.entity_id
_entity_poly.type
_entity_poly.pdbx_seq_one_letter_code
_entity_poly.pdbx_strand_id
1 'polypeptide(L)'
;MGNRRQFDEAEVLTLMTEHFWRHGYAGTKVDQLSELTGLTKTSIYNAFGNKEALFLRVVDFYVEQQFGPALQVLDARKSLHINLKNFFSHFFSKTKNENVDCGCLVTNSILEFSDNEPNLHEAVRARYTQTRLAM
;
A
#
# COMPACT_ATOMS: atom_id res chain seq x y z
N MET A 1 -22.72 19.60 -13.55
CA MET A 1 -22.97 18.50 -12.67
C MET A 1 -21.74 17.68 -12.47
N GLY A 2 -21.24 17.71 -11.27
CA GLY A 2 -19.99 17.03 -10.96
C GLY A 2 -20.05 15.56 -11.31
N ASN A 3 -19.07 15.09 -12.06
CA ASN A 3 -18.81 13.67 -12.21
C ASN A 3 -18.62 13.09 -10.82
N ARG A 4 -19.67 12.59 -10.25
CA ARG A 4 -19.55 11.76 -9.06
C ARG A 4 -18.64 10.61 -9.41
N ARG A 5 -17.70 10.34 -8.54
CA ARG A 5 -16.84 9.18 -8.65
C ARG A 5 -17.74 7.95 -8.81
N GLN A 6 -17.85 7.46 -10.05
CA GLN A 6 -18.63 6.27 -10.37
C GLN A 6 -17.76 5.01 -10.28
N PHE A 7 -16.74 5.04 -9.45
CA PHE A 7 -15.86 3.88 -9.24
C PHE A 7 -15.75 3.55 -7.76
N ASP A 8 -15.58 2.28 -7.47
CA ASP A 8 -15.24 1.83 -6.13
C ASP A 8 -13.77 2.17 -5.84
N GLU A 9 -13.54 3.11 -4.93
CA GLU A 9 -12.19 3.55 -4.56
C GLU A 9 -11.34 2.39 -4.03
N ALA A 10 -11.92 1.49 -3.24
CA ALA A 10 -11.23 0.34 -2.69
C ALA A 10 -10.77 -0.63 -3.78
N GLU A 11 -11.61 -0.87 -4.78
CA GLU A 11 -11.25 -1.72 -5.92
C GLU A 11 -10.11 -1.10 -6.74
N VAL A 12 -10.23 0.19 -7.04
CA VAL A 12 -9.19 0.93 -7.78
C VAL A 12 -7.86 0.94 -7.02
N LEU A 13 -7.90 1.22 -5.71
CA LEU A 13 -6.70 1.20 -4.87
C LEU A 13 -6.08 -0.19 -4.77
N THR A 14 -6.88 -1.25 -4.75
CA THR A 14 -6.39 -2.62 -4.78
C THR A 14 -5.57 -2.89 -6.04
N LEU A 15 -6.09 -2.53 -7.20
CA LEU A 15 -5.40 -2.69 -8.48
C LEU A 15 -4.12 -1.86 -8.56
N MET A 16 -4.18 -0.60 -8.13
CA MET A 16 -3.03 0.29 -8.12
C MET A 16 -1.95 -0.18 -7.15
N THR A 17 -2.35 -0.65 -5.98
CA THR A 17 -1.44 -1.19 -4.95
C THR A 17 -0.66 -2.38 -5.49
N GLU A 18 -1.33 -3.33 -6.12
CA GLU A 18 -0.68 -4.48 -6.74
C GLU A 18 0.32 -4.06 -7.82
N HIS A 19 -0.04 -3.09 -8.64
CA HIS A 19 0.83 -2.62 -9.71
C HIS A 19 2.09 -1.93 -9.17
N PHE A 20 1.94 -1.00 -8.21
CA PHE A 20 3.09 -0.37 -7.55
C PHE A 20 3.96 -1.37 -6.80
N TRP A 21 3.33 -2.35 -6.18
CA TRP A 21 4.04 -3.39 -5.44
C TRP A 21 4.96 -4.23 -6.34
N ARG A 22 4.47 -4.58 -7.53
CA ARG A 22 5.23 -5.36 -8.51
C ARG A 22 6.29 -4.54 -9.25
N HIS A 23 6.00 -3.30 -9.58
CA HIS A 23 6.82 -2.50 -10.50
C HIS A 23 7.58 -1.35 -9.83
N GLY A 24 7.26 -1.03 -8.57
CA GLY A 24 7.81 0.12 -7.87
C GLY A 24 7.21 1.44 -8.35
N TYR A 25 7.62 2.53 -7.70
CA TYR A 25 7.16 3.88 -8.02
C TYR A 25 7.67 4.36 -9.39
N ALA A 26 9.00 4.29 -9.59
CA ALA A 26 9.61 4.72 -10.85
C ALA A 26 9.19 3.84 -12.03
N GLY A 27 8.98 2.55 -11.79
CA GLY A 27 8.53 1.59 -12.79
C GLY A 27 7.05 1.65 -13.14
N THR A 28 6.27 2.52 -12.49
CA THR A 28 4.84 2.67 -12.73
C THR A 28 4.55 4.02 -13.38
N LYS A 29 3.87 3.99 -14.52
CA LYS A 29 3.36 5.17 -15.21
C LYS A 29 1.87 5.32 -14.99
N VAL A 30 1.39 6.56 -14.88
CA VAL A 30 -0.05 6.83 -14.71
C VAL A 30 -0.86 6.31 -15.90
N ASP A 31 -0.28 6.27 -17.11
CA ASP A 31 -0.93 5.65 -18.27
C ASP A 31 -1.24 4.17 -18.05
N GLN A 32 -0.34 3.44 -17.42
CA GLN A 32 -0.54 2.03 -17.08
C GLN A 32 -1.67 1.86 -16.05
N LEU A 33 -1.73 2.75 -15.07
CA LEU A 33 -2.81 2.76 -14.07
C LEU A 33 -4.16 3.10 -14.71
N SER A 34 -4.17 4.00 -15.68
CA SER A 34 -5.36 4.33 -16.47
C SER A 34 -5.89 3.09 -17.21
N GLU A 35 -5.04 2.37 -17.90
CA GLU A 35 -5.42 1.13 -18.59
C GLU A 35 -5.92 0.06 -17.63
N LEU A 36 -5.23 -0.12 -16.51
CA LEU A 36 -5.52 -1.15 -15.51
C LEU A 36 -6.88 -0.93 -14.83
N THR A 37 -7.20 0.32 -14.52
CA THR A 37 -8.41 0.69 -13.75
C THR A 37 -9.59 1.06 -14.63
N GLY A 38 -9.37 1.34 -15.91
CA GLY A 38 -10.38 1.88 -16.81
C GLY A 38 -10.70 3.36 -16.58
N LEU A 39 -9.97 4.03 -15.68
CA LEU A 39 -10.12 5.46 -15.43
C LEU A 39 -9.24 6.28 -16.35
N THR A 40 -9.71 7.47 -16.75
CA THR A 40 -8.85 8.41 -17.47
C THR A 40 -7.79 9.00 -16.54
N LYS A 41 -6.67 9.45 -17.12
CA LYS A 41 -5.62 10.14 -16.34
C LYS A 41 -6.18 11.34 -15.58
N THR A 42 -7.06 12.11 -16.24
CA THR A 42 -7.73 13.25 -15.61
C THR A 42 -8.55 12.83 -14.39
N SER A 43 -9.29 11.73 -14.49
CA SER A 43 -10.05 11.19 -13.35
C SER A 43 -9.13 10.75 -12.22
N ILE A 44 -8.02 10.12 -12.52
CA ILE A 44 -7.02 9.70 -11.52
C ILE A 44 -6.43 10.92 -10.81
N TYR A 45 -5.98 11.93 -11.54
CA TYR A 45 -5.44 13.14 -10.94
C TYR A 45 -6.48 13.94 -10.13
N ASN A 46 -7.72 13.98 -10.60
CA ASN A 46 -8.81 14.64 -9.85
C ASN A 46 -9.13 13.92 -8.55
N ALA A 47 -9.06 12.58 -8.55
CA ALA A 47 -9.39 11.76 -7.37
C ALA A 47 -8.26 11.72 -6.33
N PHE A 48 -7.02 11.63 -6.78
CA PHE A 48 -5.87 11.30 -5.92
C PHE A 48 -4.78 12.39 -5.89
N GLY A 49 -4.82 13.36 -6.79
CA GLY A 49 -3.79 14.36 -6.96
C GLY A 49 -2.68 13.91 -7.91
N ASN A 50 -1.47 14.40 -7.69
CA ASN A 50 -0.33 14.00 -8.53
C ASN A 50 0.13 12.57 -8.21
N LYS A 51 1.12 12.06 -8.94
CA LYS A 51 1.64 10.70 -8.77
C LYS A 51 2.16 10.45 -7.35
N GLU A 52 2.81 11.42 -6.74
CA GLU A 52 3.29 11.32 -5.36
C GLU A 52 2.15 11.16 -4.38
N ALA A 53 1.12 12.01 -4.47
CA ALA A 53 -0.07 11.94 -3.63
C ALA A 53 -0.82 10.61 -3.82
N LEU A 54 -0.95 10.17 -5.05
CA LEU A 54 -1.53 8.88 -5.39
C LEU A 54 -0.75 7.73 -4.74
N PHE A 55 0.56 7.75 -4.87
CA PHE A 55 1.42 6.71 -4.29
C PHE A 55 1.31 6.67 -2.76
N LEU A 56 1.30 7.82 -2.10
CA LEU A 56 1.14 7.87 -0.65
C LEU A 56 -0.24 7.36 -0.21
N ARG A 57 -1.28 7.63 -0.99
CA ARG A 57 -2.61 7.05 -0.74
C ARG A 57 -2.60 5.52 -0.89
N VAL A 58 -1.88 5.01 -1.88
CA VAL A 58 -1.67 3.56 -2.08
C VAL A 58 -0.93 2.95 -0.89
N VAL A 59 0.12 3.60 -0.39
CA VAL A 59 0.86 3.14 0.80
C VAL A 59 -0.06 3.08 2.03
N ASP A 60 -0.86 4.12 2.26
CA ASP A 60 -1.82 4.15 3.36
C ASP A 60 -2.83 3.01 3.24
N PHE A 61 -3.36 2.77 2.06
CA PHE A 61 -4.29 1.67 1.80
C PHE A 61 -3.63 0.31 2.04
N TYR A 62 -2.39 0.13 1.58
CA TYR A 62 -1.63 -1.10 1.82
C TYR A 62 -1.44 -1.36 3.31
N VAL A 63 -1.04 -0.34 4.07
CA VAL A 63 -0.87 -0.45 5.54
C VAL A 63 -2.20 -0.83 6.21
N GLU A 64 -3.29 -0.18 5.87
CA GLU A 64 -4.62 -0.49 6.40
C GLU A 64 -5.05 -1.93 6.11
N GLN A 65 -4.80 -2.41 4.89
CA GLN A 65 -5.26 -3.74 4.45
C GLN A 65 -4.36 -4.87 4.95
N GLN A 66 -3.07 -4.64 5.09
CA GLN A 66 -2.11 -5.68 5.46
C GLN A 66 -1.82 -5.70 6.97
N PHE A 67 -1.51 -4.56 7.54
CA PHE A 67 -1.10 -4.48 8.94
C PHE A 67 -2.29 -4.32 9.91
N GLY A 68 -3.32 -3.58 9.54
CA GLY A 68 -4.49 -3.38 10.39
C GLY A 68 -5.10 -4.69 10.87
N PRO A 69 -5.53 -5.58 9.95
CA PRO A 69 -6.06 -6.89 10.34
C PRO A 69 -5.06 -7.79 11.06
N ALA A 70 -3.77 -7.72 10.69
CA ALA A 70 -2.73 -8.50 11.36
C ALA A 70 -2.51 -8.05 12.80
N LEU A 71 -2.61 -6.75 13.08
CA LEU A 71 -2.52 -6.21 14.44
C LEU A 71 -3.70 -6.62 15.32
N GLN A 72 -4.88 -6.78 14.72
CA GLN A 72 -6.09 -7.17 15.46
C GLN A 72 -6.03 -8.59 16.06
N VAL A 73 -5.15 -9.46 15.52
CA VAL A 73 -4.97 -10.81 16.09
C VAL A 73 -4.10 -10.82 17.33
N LEU A 74 -3.45 -9.71 17.66
CA LEU A 74 -2.63 -9.58 18.86
C LEU A 74 -3.52 -9.47 20.10
N ASP A 75 -3.26 -10.30 21.10
CA ASP A 75 -4.01 -10.33 22.35
C ASP A 75 -3.03 -10.27 23.52
N ALA A 76 -3.10 -9.19 24.30
CA ALA A 76 -2.22 -8.97 25.46
C ALA A 76 -2.32 -10.09 26.53
N ARG A 77 -3.39 -10.89 26.51
CA ARG A 77 -3.58 -12.02 27.44
C ARG A 77 -2.84 -13.27 26.99
N LYS A 78 -2.35 -13.31 25.74
CA LYS A 78 -1.63 -14.45 25.18
C LYS A 78 -0.12 -14.25 25.27
N SER A 79 0.63 -15.34 25.25
CA SER A 79 2.08 -15.26 25.25
C SER A 79 2.61 -14.59 23.96
N LEU A 80 3.80 -14.02 24.04
CA LEU A 80 4.47 -13.42 22.90
C LEU A 80 4.59 -14.40 21.72
N HIS A 81 4.93 -15.66 22.04
CA HIS A 81 5.07 -16.70 21.02
C HIS A 81 3.76 -16.93 20.24
N ILE A 82 2.62 -17.02 20.94
CA ILE A 82 1.31 -17.21 20.31
C ILE A 82 0.94 -15.97 19.48
N ASN A 83 1.18 -14.77 20.00
CA ASN A 83 0.91 -13.54 19.31
C ASN A 83 1.72 -13.41 18.01
N LEU A 84 3.02 -13.68 18.05
CA LEU A 84 3.88 -13.66 16.86
C LEU A 84 3.44 -14.72 15.84
N LYS A 85 3.14 -15.93 16.30
CA LYS A 85 2.64 -17.00 15.42
C LYS A 85 1.36 -16.58 14.71
N ASN A 86 0.39 -16.03 15.45
CA ASN A 86 -0.89 -15.58 14.90
C ASN A 86 -0.71 -14.41 13.93
N PHE A 87 0.13 -13.44 14.28
CA PHE A 87 0.44 -12.30 13.43
C PHE A 87 1.02 -12.75 12.08
N PHE A 88 2.09 -13.54 12.11
CA PHE A 88 2.73 -14.02 10.89
C PHE A 88 1.83 -14.96 10.09
N SER A 89 1.08 -15.83 10.75
CA SER A 89 0.12 -16.71 10.06
C SER A 89 -0.95 -15.89 9.32
N HIS A 90 -1.46 -14.83 9.95
CA HIS A 90 -2.43 -13.95 9.32
C HIS A 90 -1.81 -13.18 8.16
N PHE A 91 -0.62 -12.66 8.37
CA PHE A 91 0.12 -11.89 7.35
C PHE A 91 0.41 -12.76 6.11
N PHE A 92 0.91 -13.96 6.31
CA PHE A 92 1.25 -14.86 5.21
C PHE A 92 0.04 -15.58 4.60
N SER A 93 -1.07 -15.77 5.33
CA SER A 93 -2.26 -16.43 4.77
C SER A 93 -2.92 -15.62 3.65
N LYS A 94 -2.81 -14.30 3.70
CA LYS A 94 -3.29 -13.40 2.65
C LYS A 94 -2.37 -13.33 1.44
N THR A 95 -1.13 -13.78 1.57
CA THR A 95 -0.14 -13.77 0.49
C THR A 95 -0.21 -15.01 -0.41
N LYS A 96 -1.26 -15.81 -0.30
CA LYS A 96 -1.50 -16.94 -1.22
C LYS A 96 -1.69 -16.53 -2.68
N ASN A 97 -1.80 -15.25 -2.94
CA ASN A 97 -1.80 -14.71 -4.28
C ASN A 97 -0.35 -14.38 -4.70
N GLU A 98 -0.11 -14.39 -5.97
CA GLU A 98 1.11 -14.28 -6.76
C GLU A 98 2.12 -13.18 -6.37
N ASN A 99 1.91 -12.45 -5.28
CA ASN A 99 2.76 -11.35 -4.83
C ASN A 99 3.74 -11.74 -3.71
N VAL A 100 3.85 -13.02 -3.38
CA VAL A 100 4.75 -13.51 -2.31
C VAL A 100 6.20 -13.11 -2.57
N ASP A 101 6.59 -13.05 -3.83
CA ASP A 101 7.94 -12.71 -4.25
C ASP A 101 8.22 -11.20 -4.27
N CYS A 102 7.22 -10.36 -4.02
CA CYS A 102 7.37 -8.90 -4.09
C CYS A 102 7.84 -8.26 -2.78
N GLY A 103 7.89 -9.02 -1.69
CA GLY A 103 8.29 -8.50 -0.37
C GLY A 103 7.25 -7.55 0.24
N CYS A 104 7.70 -6.56 0.96
CA CYS A 104 6.87 -5.55 1.62
C CYS A 104 6.91 -4.23 0.83
N LEU A 105 5.75 -3.72 0.42
CA LEU A 105 5.66 -2.46 -0.34
C LEU A 105 6.34 -1.30 0.39
N VAL A 106 6.12 -1.16 1.70
CA VAL A 106 6.71 -0.07 2.50
C VAL A 106 8.22 -0.16 2.53
N THR A 107 8.78 -1.34 2.81
CA THR A 107 10.23 -1.56 2.85
C THR A 107 10.86 -1.35 1.47
N ASN A 108 10.25 -1.89 0.43
CA ASN A 108 10.71 -1.71 -0.95
C ASN A 108 10.73 -0.23 -1.34
N SER A 109 9.72 0.53 -0.95
CA SER A 109 9.62 1.96 -1.23
C SER A 109 10.69 2.77 -0.49
N ILE A 110 10.97 2.45 0.77
CA ILE A 110 12.03 3.11 1.55
C ILE A 110 13.38 2.92 0.84
N LEU A 111 13.67 1.72 0.36
CA LEU A 111 14.90 1.43 -0.38
C LEU A 111 14.95 2.14 -1.73
N GLU A 112 13.83 2.15 -2.46
CA GLU A 112 13.74 2.82 -3.77
C GLU A 112 14.00 4.32 -3.68
N PHE A 113 13.48 4.98 -2.63
CA PHE A 113 13.54 6.44 -2.50
C PHE A 113 14.77 6.98 -1.76
N SER A 114 15.64 6.12 -1.24
CA SER A 114 16.72 6.53 -0.33
C SER A 114 17.59 7.67 -0.87
N ASP A 115 17.87 7.66 -2.17
CA ASP A 115 18.80 8.61 -2.78
C ASP A 115 18.14 9.60 -3.77
N ASN A 116 16.99 9.23 -4.36
CA ASN A 116 16.43 9.96 -5.50
C ASN A 116 15.18 10.77 -5.17
N GLU A 117 14.44 10.40 -4.13
CA GLU A 117 13.14 10.99 -3.79
C GLU A 117 13.05 11.26 -2.28
N PRO A 118 13.78 12.27 -1.75
CA PRO A 118 13.87 12.47 -0.30
C PRO A 118 12.53 12.77 0.37
N ASN A 119 11.63 13.49 -0.29
CA ASN A 119 10.31 13.81 0.28
C ASN A 119 9.43 12.57 0.38
N LEU A 120 9.41 11.71 -0.64
CA LEU A 120 8.70 10.44 -0.61
C LEU A 120 9.33 9.48 0.39
N HIS A 121 10.64 9.43 0.46
CA HIS A 121 11.36 8.61 1.43
C HIS A 121 10.95 8.96 2.86
N GLU A 122 10.95 10.24 3.22
CA GLU A 122 10.54 10.71 4.54
C GLU A 122 9.07 10.41 4.83
N ALA A 123 8.17 10.65 3.86
CA ALA A 123 6.75 10.41 4.01
C ALA A 123 6.43 8.92 4.23
N VAL A 124 7.11 8.03 3.51
CA VAL A 124 6.94 6.57 3.68
C VAL A 124 7.54 6.10 4.99
N ARG A 125 8.69 6.63 5.40
CA ARG A 125 9.29 6.34 6.71
C ARG A 125 8.38 6.73 7.86
N ALA A 126 7.71 7.86 7.77
CA ALA A 126 6.75 8.31 8.80
C ALA A 126 5.62 7.28 8.95
N ARG A 127 5.09 6.75 7.86
CA ARG A 127 4.06 5.72 7.88
C ARG A 127 4.57 4.41 8.48
N TYR A 128 5.76 4.00 8.13
CA TYR A 128 6.42 2.82 8.71
C TYR A 128 6.59 2.96 10.23
N THR A 129 7.03 4.13 10.69
CA THR A 129 7.20 4.42 12.12
C THR A 129 5.88 4.35 12.87
N GLN A 130 4.80 4.91 12.30
CA GLN A 130 3.47 4.81 12.89
C GLN A 130 2.99 3.36 13.02
N THR A 131 3.22 2.56 11.99
CA THR A 131 2.88 1.13 12.01
C THR A 131 3.66 0.40 13.10
N ARG A 132 4.95 0.68 13.23
CA ARG A 132 5.81 0.07 14.25
C ARG A 132 5.38 0.44 15.66
N LEU A 133 4.96 1.67 15.88
CA LEU A 133 4.49 2.13 17.21
C LEU A 133 3.14 1.53 17.59
N ALA A 134 2.33 1.12 16.62
CA ALA A 134 1.06 0.43 16.86
C ALA A 134 1.23 -1.05 17.26
N MET A 135 2.40 -1.62 17.04
CA MET A 135 2.75 -2.97 17.49
C MET A 135 3.12 -2.98 18.98
#